data_13e3a061b015460189bdac03c09bd6f5
#
_entry.id   13e3a061b015460189bdac03c09bd6f5
#
_cell.length_a   1.000
_cell.length_b   1.000
_cell.length_c   1.000
_cell.angle_alpha   90.00
_cell.angle_beta   90.00
_cell.angle_gamma   90.00
#
_symmetry.space_group_name_H-M   'P 1'
#
loop_
_entity.id
_entity.type
_entity.pdbx_description
1 polymer ?
#
loop_
_entity_poly.entity_id
_entity_poly.type
_entity_poly.pdbx_seq_one_letter_code
_entity_poly.pdbx_strand_id
1 'polypeptide(L)'
;MKQTSFLSITALIISVLILWGLKEIVILFFASIIIAMALCTITGKIRDFFQIPRWGSLIITIISILLISSISIVIIIPQFTSEFQELINQIPSAASKLWELSIKTFLNFSELVYKDNIPNLADKTILTNKLSMIPDGTSLASAVTDSITKLLSLASNVGIGIIQLIFILSVGLMITLQPQSYREVAILLVPSFYRRRARTILLRCGNALSSWMSGVLLSSICVAILAAIGLYLLGIKLVIANALIAGVLNIIPNVGPTISTIFPLSVALLDTPWKSFAVLGLYVVIQNIESYVITPSIMHKQVKLLPGLTITAQFIFTIIFGPLGLLLAIPMAVVIQVFVKEIIINDILEKNIFSTKI
;
A
#
# COMPACT_ATOMS: atom_id res chain seq x y z
N MET A 1 -1.98 -44.12 -22.83
CA MET A 1 -1.47 -43.17 -21.83
C MET A 1 -0.92 -41.85 -22.40
N LYS A 2 -0.30 -41.77 -23.60
CA LYS A 2 0.25 -40.52 -24.15
C LYS A 2 -0.79 -39.45 -24.58
N GLN A 3 -1.96 -39.86 -25.10
CA GLN A 3 -2.99 -38.92 -25.59
C GLN A 3 -3.70 -38.16 -24.45
N THR A 4 -4.00 -38.85 -23.34
CA THR A 4 -4.63 -38.18 -22.17
C THR A 4 -3.72 -37.20 -21.49
N SER A 5 -2.41 -37.44 -21.45
CA SER A 5 -1.41 -36.48 -20.93
C SER A 5 -1.28 -35.25 -21.83
N PHE A 6 -1.34 -35.41 -23.16
CA PHE A 6 -1.28 -34.29 -24.10
C PHE A 6 -2.52 -33.38 -23.99
N LEU A 7 -3.71 -33.98 -23.93
CA LEU A 7 -4.97 -33.24 -23.71
C LEU A 7 -4.97 -32.47 -22.38
N SER A 8 -4.46 -33.09 -21.31
CA SER A 8 -4.37 -32.43 -20.00
C SER A 8 -3.41 -31.27 -20.02
N ILE A 9 -2.26 -31.39 -20.68
CA ILE A 9 -1.27 -30.29 -20.81
C ILE A 9 -1.84 -29.15 -21.65
N THR A 10 -2.49 -29.48 -22.78
CA THR A 10 -3.11 -28.47 -23.67
C THR A 10 -4.24 -27.73 -22.94
N ALA A 11 -5.10 -28.44 -22.21
CA ALA A 11 -6.15 -27.83 -21.39
C ALA A 11 -5.59 -26.91 -20.30
N LEU A 12 -4.47 -27.29 -19.68
CA LEU A 12 -3.79 -26.49 -18.67
C LEU A 12 -3.20 -25.21 -19.28
N ILE A 13 -2.55 -25.30 -20.45
CA ILE A 13 -2.02 -24.13 -21.16
C ILE A 13 -3.15 -23.18 -21.56
N ILE A 14 -4.24 -23.70 -22.14
CA ILE A 14 -5.41 -22.89 -22.50
C ILE A 14 -6.01 -22.20 -21.26
N SER A 15 -6.14 -22.91 -20.15
CA SER A 15 -6.64 -22.34 -18.90
C SER A 15 -5.75 -21.21 -18.38
N VAL A 16 -4.43 -21.38 -18.44
CA VAL A 16 -3.47 -20.32 -18.05
C VAL A 16 -3.58 -19.10 -18.96
N LEU A 17 -3.70 -19.31 -20.29
CA LEU A 17 -3.88 -18.21 -21.26
C LEU A 17 -5.19 -17.46 -21.03
N ILE A 18 -6.29 -18.15 -20.75
CA ILE A 18 -7.57 -17.53 -20.42
C ILE A 18 -7.45 -16.73 -19.11
N LEU A 19 -6.86 -17.29 -18.07
CA LEU A 19 -6.62 -16.56 -16.81
C LEU A 19 -5.73 -15.33 -17.00
N TRP A 20 -4.73 -15.43 -17.88
CA TRP A 20 -3.89 -14.29 -18.22
C TRP A 20 -4.65 -13.19 -18.96
N GLY A 21 -5.54 -13.57 -19.90
CA GLY A 21 -6.43 -12.61 -20.59
C GLY A 21 -7.45 -11.95 -19.63
N LEU A 22 -7.86 -12.66 -18.58
CA LEU A 22 -8.81 -12.19 -17.59
C LEU A 22 -8.14 -11.63 -16.32
N LYS A 23 -6.83 -11.36 -16.35
CA LYS A 23 -6.06 -10.94 -15.17
C LYS A 23 -6.67 -9.74 -14.42
N GLU A 24 -7.26 -8.78 -15.13
CA GLU A 24 -7.90 -7.62 -14.52
C GLU A 24 -9.15 -8.01 -13.71
N ILE A 25 -9.96 -8.92 -14.23
CA ILE A 25 -11.15 -9.41 -13.52
C ILE A 25 -10.73 -10.25 -12.31
N VAL A 26 -9.70 -11.07 -12.47
CA VAL A 26 -9.18 -11.92 -11.39
C VAL A 26 -8.66 -11.07 -10.22
N ILE A 27 -7.92 -10.00 -10.51
CA ILE A 27 -7.41 -9.11 -9.45
C ILE A 27 -8.54 -8.33 -8.78
N LEU A 28 -9.55 -7.87 -9.52
CA LEU A 28 -10.74 -7.20 -8.96
C LEU A 28 -11.56 -8.15 -8.07
N PHE A 29 -11.72 -9.40 -8.50
CA PHE A 29 -12.40 -10.42 -7.70
C PHE A 29 -11.62 -10.73 -6.42
N PHE A 30 -10.29 -10.84 -6.50
CA PHE A 30 -9.44 -11.01 -5.33
C PHE A 30 -9.52 -9.81 -4.38
N ALA A 31 -9.52 -8.58 -4.91
CA ALA A 31 -9.76 -7.36 -4.13
C ALA A 31 -11.11 -7.41 -3.40
N SER A 32 -12.15 -7.89 -4.07
CA SER A 32 -13.49 -8.09 -3.47
C SER A 32 -13.45 -9.08 -2.30
N ILE A 33 -12.68 -10.18 -2.43
CA ILE A 33 -12.47 -11.14 -1.34
C ILE A 33 -11.78 -10.48 -0.15
N ILE A 34 -10.74 -9.65 -0.39
CA ILE A 34 -10.02 -8.95 0.69
C ILE A 34 -10.95 -7.97 1.41
N ILE A 35 -11.76 -7.20 0.68
CA ILE A 35 -12.76 -6.30 1.28
C ILE A 35 -13.80 -7.11 2.07
N ALA A 36 -14.29 -8.21 1.51
CA ALA A 36 -15.22 -9.09 2.24
C ALA A 36 -14.61 -9.63 3.54
N MET A 37 -13.33 -10.02 3.52
CA MET A 37 -12.60 -10.46 4.72
C MET A 37 -12.46 -9.34 5.75
N ALA A 38 -12.16 -8.10 5.31
CA ALA A 38 -12.11 -6.94 6.18
C ALA A 38 -13.46 -6.68 6.85
N LEU A 39 -14.54 -6.63 6.05
CA LEU A 39 -15.90 -6.45 6.53
C LEU A 39 -16.32 -7.56 7.51
N CYS A 40 -16.05 -8.83 7.18
CA CYS A 40 -16.34 -9.96 8.06
C CYS A 40 -15.55 -9.87 9.39
N THR A 41 -14.31 -9.42 9.34
CA THR A 41 -13.47 -9.27 10.54
C THR A 41 -14.00 -8.17 11.46
N ILE A 42 -14.36 -7.01 10.91
CA ILE A 42 -14.94 -5.89 11.65
C ILE A 42 -16.31 -6.28 12.22
N THR A 43 -17.16 -6.88 11.36
CA THR A 43 -18.50 -7.37 11.76
C THR A 43 -18.41 -8.39 12.90
N GLY A 44 -17.41 -9.29 12.84
CA GLY A 44 -17.15 -10.26 13.90
C GLY A 44 -16.83 -9.58 15.24
N LYS A 45 -15.91 -8.62 15.23
CA LYS A 45 -15.53 -7.85 16.43
C LYS A 45 -16.70 -7.05 17.02
N ILE A 46 -17.50 -6.39 16.16
CA ILE A 46 -18.70 -5.65 16.58
C ILE A 46 -19.73 -6.60 17.19
N ARG A 47 -19.96 -7.76 16.56
CA ARG A 47 -20.87 -8.77 17.07
C ARG A 47 -20.46 -9.26 18.46
N ASP A 48 -19.18 -9.58 18.63
CA ASP A 48 -18.68 -10.13 19.89
C ASP A 48 -18.67 -9.07 21.01
N PHE A 49 -18.46 -7.79 20.67
CA PHE A 49 -18.49 -6.68 21.63
C PHE A 49 -19.91 -6.29 22.06
N PHE A 50 -20.85 -6.17 21.12
CA PHE A 50 -22.24 -5.73 21.39
C PHE A 50 -23.22 -6.88 21.57
N GLN A 51 -22.80 -8.14 21.36
CA GLN A 51 -23.64 -9.35 21.43
C GLN A 51 -24.90 -9.29 20.54
N ILE A 52 -24.80 -8.64 19.38
CA ILE A 52 -25.89 -8.42 18.44
C ILE A 52 -25.91 -9.55 17.39
N PRO A 53 -27.07 -9.88 16.81
CA PRO A 53 -27.14 -10.84 15.71
C PRO A 53 -26.30 -10.37 14.51
N ARG A 54 -25.82 -11.33 13.71
CA ARG A 54 -24.90 -11.08 12.58
C ARG A 54 -25.40 -10.00 11.62
N TRP A 55 -26.70 -10.00 11.32
CA TRP A 55 -27.31 -9.01 10.43
C TRP A 55 -27.24 -7.58 10.99
N GLY A 56 -27.55 -7.41 12.26
CA GLY A 56 -27.44 -6.10 12.94
C GLY A 56 -26.00 -5.61 12.98
N SER A 57 -25.05 -6.48 13.31
CA SER A 57 -23.62 -6.15 13.31
C SER A 57 -23.13 -5.75 11.92
N LEU A 58 -23.60 -6.42 10.85
CA LEU A 58 -23.21 -6.12 9.48
C LEU A 58 -23.76 -4.75 9.03
N ILE A 59 -25.01 -4.44 9.35
CA ILE A 59 -25.61 -3.12 9.07
C ILE A 59 -24.84 -2.02 9.79
N ILE A 60 -24.52 -2.20 11.07
CA ILE A 60 -23.72 -1.24 11.84
C ILE A 60 -22.34 -1.05 11.22
N THR A 61 -21.68 -2.13 10.78
CA THR A 61 -20.38 -2.07 10.11
C THR A 61 -20.45 -1.24 8.84
N ILE A 62 -21.45 -1.49 7.98
CA ILE A 62 -21.61 -0.77 6.72
C ILE A 62 -21.90 0.71 6.97
N ILE A 63 -22.84 1.01 7.87
CA ILE A 63 -23.20 2.40 8.21
C ILE A 63 -21.99 3.11 8.81
N SER A 64 -21.24 2.47 9.71
CA SER A 64 -20.03 3.05 10.32
C SER A 64 -18.97 3.38 9.27
N ILE A 65 -18.70 2.47 8.34
CA ILE A 65 -17.72 2.70 7.26
C ILE A 65 -18.19 3.83 6.33
N LEU A 66 -19.46 3.83 5.92
CA LEU A 66 -20.04 4.89 5.09
C LEU A 66 -19.97 6.25 5.79
N LEU A 67 -20.27 6.29 7.08
CA LEU A 67 -20.26 7.52 7.87
C LEU A 67 -18.82 8.05 8.04
N ILE A 68 -17.87 7.20 8.41
CA ILE A 68 -16.46 7.56 8.53
C ILE A 68 -15.92 8.01 7.16
N SER A 69 -16.23 7.29 6.08
CA SER A 69 -15.80 7.65 4.73
C SER A 69 -16.39 8.99 4.29
N SER A 70 -17.70 9.23 4.52
CA SER A 70 -18.36 10.48 4.17
C SER A 70 -17.79 11.67 4.96
N ILE A 71 -17.58 11.51 6.27
CA ILE A 71 -16.96 12.53 7.11
C ILE A 71 -15.53 12.82 6.63
N SER A 72 -14.75 11.77 6.34
CA SER A 72 -13.40 11.92 5.82
C SER A 72 -13.38 12.68 4.49
N ILE A 73 -14.28 12.36 3.57
CA ILE A 73 -14.41 13.04 2.27
C ILE A 73 -14.75 14.51 2.47
N VAL A 74 -15.76 14.82 3.29
CA VAL A 74 -16.23 16.19 3.52
C VAL A 74 -15.16 17.06 4.21
N ILE A 75 -14.36 16.49 5.10
CA ILE A 75 -13.31 17.22 5.82
C ILE A 75 -12.02 17.32 4.97
N ILE A 76 -11.61 16.21 4.35
CA ILE A 76 -10.30 16.13 3.69
C ILE A 76 -10.32 16.81 2.31
N ILE A 77 -11.33 16.57 1.49
CA ILE A 77 -11.32 17.03 0.10
C ILE A 77 -11.24 18.56 -0.03
N PRO A 78 -12.06 19.39 0.64
CA PRO A 78 -11.99 20.82 0.47
C PRO A 78 -10.66 21.42 0.96
N GLN A 79 -10.17 20.92 2.10
CA GLN A 79 -8.91 21.37 2.68
C GLN A 79 -7.72 20.91 1.83
N PHE A 80 -7.77 19.69 1.32
CA PHE A 80 -6.74 19.14 0.46
C PHE A 80 -6.66 19.87 -0.89
N THR A 81 -7.80 20.15 -1.53
CA THR A 81 -7.81 20.83 -2.85
C THR A 81 -7.28 22.24 -2.77
N SER A 82 -7.64 23.02 -1.75
CA SER A 82 -7.16 24.40 -1.60
C SER A 82 -5.65 24.44 -1.31
N GLU A 83 -5.16 23.62 -0.39
CA GLU A 83 -3.75 23.59 -0.05
C GLU A 83 -2.89 22.90 -1.12
N PHE A 84 -3.43 21.88 -1.80
CA PHE A 84 -2.73 21.24 -2.91
C PHE A 84 -2.54 22.19 -4.10
N GLN A 85 -3.53 23.04 -4.38
CA GLN A 85 -3.41 24.11 -5.40
C GLN A 85 -2.39 25.15 -4.99
N GLU A 86 -2.38 25.56 -3.72
CA GLU A 86 -1.37 26.47 -3.19
C GLU A 86 0.04 25.87 -3.27
N LEU A 87 0.19 24.58 -2.95
CA LEU A 87 1.44 23.83 -3.10
C LEU A 87 1.94 23.82 -4.55
N ILE A 88 1.09 23.46 -5.51
CA ILE A 88 1.47 23.43 -6.93
C ILE A 88 1.97 24.80 -7.38
N ASN A 89 1.29 25.87 -6.94
CA ASN A 89 1.66 27.23 -7.30
C ASN A 89 2.98 27.68 -6.61
N GLN A 90 3.31 27.09 -5.45
CA GLN A 90 4.51 27.48 -4.70
C GLN A 90 5.73 26.56 -4.98
N ILE A 91 5.55 25.39 -5.56
CA ILE A 91 6.65 24.47 -5.95
C ILE A 91 7.74 25.18 -6.76
N PRO A 92 7.42 25.99 -7.80
CA PRO A 92 8.46 26.68 -8.57
C PRO A 92 9.31 27.63 -7.73
N SER A 93 8.67 28.38 -6.85
CA SER A 93 9.37 29.34 -5.96
C SER A 93 10.13 28.65 -4.83
N ALA A 94 9.62 27.53 -4.31
CA ALA A 94 10.31 26.73 -3.30
C ALA A 94 11.54 26.01 -3.91
N ALA A 95 11.41 25.46 -5.10
CA ALA A 95 12.50 24.81 -5.81
C ALA A 95 13.63 25.78 -6.14
N SER A 96 13.31 27.00 -6.61
CA SER A 96 14.31 28.03 -6.88
C SER A 96 15.03 28.49 -5.61
N LYS A 97 14.32 28.67 -4.49
CA LYS A 97 14.93 29.01 -3.19
C LYS A 97 15.83 27.89 -2.65
N LEU A 98 15.39 26.64 -2.74
CA LEU A 98 16.21 25.50 -2.32
C LEU A 98 17.47 25.37 -3.19
N TRP A 99 17.34 25.62 -4.48
CA TRP A 99 18.46 25.65 -5.41
C TRP A 99 19.46 26.76 -5.04
N GLU A 100 18.99 27.99 -4.82
CA GLU A 100 19.81 29.12 -4.39
C GLU A 100 20.52 28.83 -3.06
N LEU A 101 19.81 28.29 -2.08
CA LEU A 101 20.37 27.88 -0.79
C LEU A 101 21.40 26.77 -0.94
N SER A 102 21.17 25.79 -1.79
CA SER A 102 22.10 24.68 -2.03
C SER A 102 23.41 25.17 -2.67
N ILE A 103 23.32 26.08 -3.66
CA ILE A 103 24.49 26.73 -4.29
C ILE A 103 25.23 27.57 -3.26
N LYS A 104 24.54 28.39 -2.48
CA LYS A 104 25.14 29.25 -1.48
C LYS A 104 25.85 28.46 -0.38
N THR A 105 25.23 27.37 0.07
CA THR A 105 25.85 26.45 1.05
C THR A 105 27.05 25.73 0.48
N PHE A 106 26.97 25.28 -0.78
CA PHE A 106 28.08 24.64 -1.47
C PHE A 106 29.26 25.60 -1.69
N LEU A 107 29.00 26.84 -2.07
CA LEU A 107 30.01 27.88 -2.23
C LEU A 107 30.67 28.22 -0.87
N ASN A 108 29.88 28.40 0.19
CA ASN A 108 30.41 28.63 1.54
C ASN A 108 31.24 27.44 2.04
N PHE A 109 30.82 26.20 1.75
CA PHE A 109 31.55 25.00 2.12
C PHE A 109 32.87 24.89 1.33
N SER A 110 32.84 25.20 0.02
CA SER A 110 34.04 25.21 -0.80
C SER A 110 35.05 26.26 -0.36
N GLU A 111 34.60 27.43 0.11
CA GLU A 111 35.43 28.49 0.66
C GLU A 111 36.06 28.12 2.01
N LEU A 112 35.34 27.35 2.85
CA LEU A 112 35.85 26.79 4.11
C LEU A 112 36.89 25.68 3.92
N VAL A 113 36.71 24.83 2.91
CA VAL A 113 37.58 23.67 2.65
C VAL A 113 38.85 24.08 1.87
N TYR A 114 38.73 25.10 0.99
CA TYR A 114 39.84 25.54 0.13
C TYR A 114 40.41 26.87 0.57
N LYS A 115 40.60 27.09 1.87
CA LYS A 115 40.95 28.35 2.53
C LYS A 115 42.23 29.05 2.05
N ASP A 116 43.12 28.35 1.27
CA ASP A 116 44.40 28.90 0.88
C ASP A 116 44.86 28.71 -0.60
N ASN A 117 44.05 28.12 -1.45
CA ASN A 117 44.45 27.87 -2.84
C ASN A 117 43.30 27.92 -3.85
N ILE A 118 42.61 29.09 -3.94
CA ILE A 118 41.76 29.34 -5.10
C ILE A 118 42.58 30.06 -6.15
N PRO A 119 43.04 29.41 -7.24
CA PRO A 119 43.60 30.12 -8.35
C PRO A 119 42.51 30.95 -9.04
N ASN A 120 42.78 32.24 -9.14
CA ASN A 120 42.17 33.26 -10.01
C ASN A 120 40.69 33.16 -10.43
N LEU A 121 40.05 34.30 -10.45
CA LEU A 121 38.65 34.56 -10.89
C LEU A 121 38.15 33.82 -12.16
N ALA A 122 39.06 33.29 -13.00
CA ALA A 122 38.73 32.47 -14.17
C ALA A 122 38.08 31.12 -13.80
N ASP A 123 38.45 30.51 -12.66
CA ASP A 123 37.90 29.25 -12.22
C ASP A 123 36.45 29.38 -11.64
N LYS A 124 36.11 30.57 -11.12
CA LYS A 124 34.69 30.82 -10.74
C LYS A 124 33.75 30.80 -11.94
N THR A 125 34.20 31.28 -13.09
CA THR A 125 33.43 31.20 -14.35
C THR A 125 33.31 29.77 -14.90
N ILE A 126 34.34 28.94 -14.69
CA ILE A 126 34.28 27.53 -15.08
C ILE A 126 33.34 26.73 -14.13
N LEU A 127 33.36 27.03 -12.84
CA LEU A 127 32.45 26.43 -11.86
C LEU A 127 30.99 26.88 -12.12
N THR A 128 30.74 28.17 -12.39
CA THR A 128 29.40 28.65 -12.76
C THR A 128 28.93 28.09 -14.09
N ASN A 129 29.83 27.91 -15.09
CA ASN A 129 29.49 27.27 -16.35
C ASN A 129 29.29 25.75 -16.24
N LYS A 130 29.98 25.05 -15.34
CA LYS A 130 29.68 23.64 -15.03
C LYS A 130 28.41 23.50 -14.18
N LEU A 131 28.11 24.44 -13.29
CA LEU A 131 26.85 24.47 -12.55
C LEU A 131 25.65 24.82 -13.46
N SER A 132 25.83 25.58 -14.53
CA SER A 132 24.79 25.84 -15.52
C SER A 132 24.42 24.62 -16.38
N MET A 133 25.20 23.55 -16.32
CA MET A 133 24.82 22.22 -16.88
C MET A 133 23.91 21.42 -15.94
N ILE A 134 23.77 21.84 -14.68
CA ILE A 134 22.81 21.24 -13.78
C ILE A 134 21.45 21.92 -14.06
N PRO A 135 20.36 21.16 -14.23
CA PRO A 135 19.05 21.73 -14.56
C PRO A 135 18.69 22.86 -13.60
N ASP A 136 18.33 24.05 -14.13
CA ASP A 136 17.88 25.18 -13.33
C ASP A 136 16.74 24.76 -12.39
N GLY A 137 16.64 25.40 -11.21
CA GLY A 137 15.54 25.13 -10.29
C GLY A 137 14.15 25.26 -10.92
N THR A 138 14.01 26.00 -12.00
CA THR A 138 12.81 26.10 -12.84
C THR A 138 12.55 24.84 -13.65
N SER A 139 13.59 24.17 -14.17
CA SER A 139 13.46 22.91 -14.92
C SER A 139 13.19 21.72 -14.00
N LEU A 140 13.72 21.73 -12.77
CA LEU A 140 13.35 20.79 -11.72
C LEU A 140 11.89 21.01 -11.26
N ALA A 141 11.49 22.25 -11.07
CA ALA A 141 10.12 22.58 -10.72
C ALA A 141 9.12 22.17 -11.81
N SER A 142 9.43 22.42 -13.09
CA SER A 142 8.59 21.96 -14.20
C SER A 142 8.53 20.43 -14.28
N ALA A 143 9.65 19.73 -14.11
CA ALA A 143 9.67 18.28 -14.10
C ALA A 143 8.84 17.68 -12.94
N VAL A 144 8.85 18.32 -11.75
CA VAL A 144 8.00 17.94 -10.63
C VAL A 144 6.54 18.25 -10.92
N THR A 145 6.24 19.42 -11.47
CA THR A 145 4.87 19.82 -11.85
C THR A 145 4.33 18.90 -12.95
N ASP A 146 5.13 18.57 -13.97
CA ASP A 146 4.77 17.62 -15.03
C ASP A 146 4.56 16.21 -14.48
N SER A 147 5.35 15.80 -13.50
CA SER A 147 5.16 14.51 -12.84
C SER A 147 3.87 14.48 -12.02
N ILE A 148 3.56 15.55 -11.30
CA ILE A 148 2.31 15.69 -10.55
C ILE A 148 1.11 15.77 -11.50
N THR A 149 1.20 16.54 -12.59
CA THR A 149 0.12 16.61 -13.60
C THR A 149 -0.07 15.29 -14.33
N LYS A 150 0.99 14.53 -14.60
CA LYS A 150 0.90 13.16 -15.10
C LYS A 150 0.25 12.22 -14.08
N LEU A 151 0.57 12.31 -12.81
CA LEU A 151 -0.10 11.56 -11.75
C LEU A 151 -1.59 11.93 -11.65
N LEU A 152 -1.92 13.22 -11.76
CA LEU A 152 -3.31 13.69 -11.80
C LEU A 152 -4.03 13.25 -13.09
N SER A 153 -3.35 13.22 -14.22
CA SER A 153 -3.92 12.71 -15.47
C SER A 153 -4.11 11.18 -15.47
N LEU A 154 -3.31 10.45 -14.72
CA LEU A 154 -3.59 9.03 -14.40
C LEU A 154 -4.86 8.89 -13.52
N ALA A 155 -5.12 9.87 -12.66
CA ALA A 155 -6.39 9.96 -11.93
C ALA A 155 -7.56 10.38 -12.83
N SER A 156 -7.35 10.90 -14.04
CA SER A 156 -8.43 11.25 -15.00
C SER A 156 -9.09 10.03 -15.64
N ASN A 157 -8.52 8.84 -15.55
CA ASN A 157 -9.23 7.58 -15.76
C ASN A 157 -10.22 7.23 -14.62
N VAL A 158 -10.70 8.26 -13.93
CA VAL A 158 -11.64 8.16 -12.78
C VAL A 158 -12.88 7.34 -13.14
N GLY A 159 -13.36 7.41 -14.37
CA GLY A 159 -14.51 6.62 -14.81
C GLY A 159 -14.29 5.12 -14.71
N ILE A 160 -13.15 4.62 -15.18
CA ILE A 160 -12.80 3.19 -15.09
C ILE A 160 -12.55 2.80 -13.63
N GLY A 161 -11.84 3.64 -12.88
CA GLY A 161 -11.57 3.41 -11.45
C GLY A 161 -12.85 3.34 -10.61
N ILE A 162 -13.84 4.19 -10.89
CA ILE A 162 -15.15 4.15 -10.21
C ILE A 162 -15.89 2.85 -10.53
N ILE A 163 -15.91 2.41 -11.79
CA ILE A 163 -16.55 1.14 -12.17
C ILE A 163 -15.87 -0.04 -11.47
N GLN A 164 -14.54 -0.05 -11.44
CA GLN A 164 -13.77 -1.07 -10.71
C GLN A 164 -14.08 -1.05 -9.22
N LEU A 165 -14.15 0.13 -8.60
CA LEU A 165 -14.50 0.28 -7.18
C LEU A 165 -15.92 -0.23 -6.89
N ILE A 166 -16.90 0.13 -7.72
CA ILE A 166 -18.29 -0.33 -7.60
C ILE A 166 -18.34 -1.86 -7.71
N PHE A 167 -17.60 -2.45 -8.66
CA PHE A 167 -17.50 -3.90 -8.81
C PHE A 167 -16.93 -4.54 -7.54
N ILE A 168 -15.79 -4.04 -7.04
CA ILE A 168 -15.13 -4.56 -5.84
C ILE A 168 -16.04 -4.49 -4.62
N LEU A 169 -16.70 -3.34 -4.41
CA LEU A 169 -17.60 -3.15 -3.28
C LEU A 169 -18.85 -4.02 -3.39
N SER A 170 -19.46 -4.11 -4.57
CA SER A 170 -20.67 -4.91 -4.79
C SER A 170 -20.41 -6.39 -4.56
N VAL A 171 -19.37 -6.94 -5.21
CA VAL A 171 -19.00 -8.35 -5.05
C VAL A 171 -18.49 -8.63 -3.64
N GLY A 172 -17.69 -7.73 -3.05
CA GLY A 172 -17.23 -7.84 -1.66
C GLY A 172 -18.38 -7.88 -0.66
N LEU A 173 -19.39 -7.05 -0.84
CA LEU A 173 -20.61 -7.06 -0.02
C LEU A 173 -21.39 -8.37 -0.18
N MET A 174 -21.57 -8.85 -1.41
CA MET A 174 -22.27 -10.13 -1.67
C MET A 174 -21.54 -11.31 -0.99
N ILE A 175 -20.21 -11.35 -1.06
CA ILE A 175 -19.40 -12.38 -0.36
C ILE A 175 -19.55 -12.24 1.16
N THR A 176 -19.58 -11.01 1.68
CA THR A 176 -19.74 -10.76 3.13
C THR A 176 -21.10 -11.21 3.64
N LEU A 177 -22.16 -11.07 2.85
CA LEU A 177 -23.50 -11.53 3.19
C LEU A 177 -23.56 -13.05 3.31
N GLN A 178 -22.96 -13.80 2.38
CA GLN A 178 -23.03 -15.25 2.30
C GLN A 178 -21.67 -15.95 2.12
N PRO A 179 -20.71 -15.77 3.04
CA PRO A 179 -19.33 -16.25 2.86
C PRO A 179 -19.25 -17.77 2.79
N GLN A 180 -20.18 -18.48 3.43
CA GLN A 180 -20.21 -19.94 3.39
C GLN A 180 -20.59 -20.47 2.00
N SER A 181 -21.59 -19.84 1.35
CA SER A 181 -22.06 -20.23 0.02
C SER A 181 -20.94 -20.07 -1.03
N TYR A 182 -20.25 -18.92 -1.01
CA TYR A 182 -19.13 -18.70 -1.93
C TYR A 182 -17.96 -19.67 -1.71
N ARG A 183 -17.66 -19.99 -0.45
CA ARG A 183 -16.65 -21.00 -0.13
C ARG A 183 -17.04 -22.38 -0.64
N GLU A 184 -18.30 -22.81 -0.47
CA GLU A 184 -18.76 -24.13 -0.95
C GLU A 184 -18.74 -24.18 -2.48
N VAL A 185 -19.12 -23.12 -3.18
CA VAL A 185 -18.99 -23.03 -4.65
C VAL A 185 -17.53 -23.20 -5.08
N ALA A 186 -16.59 -22.50 -4.42
CA ALA A 186 -15.17 -22.65 -4.71
C ALA A 186 -14.67 -24.10 -4.49
N ILE A 187 -15.18 -24.80 -3.47
CA ILE A 187 -14.83 -26.21 -3.19
C ILE A 187 -15.41 -27.14 -4.25
N LEU A 188 -16.58 -26.84 -4.84
CA LEU A 188 -17.17 -27.66 -5.90
C LEU A 188 -16.34 -27.68 -7.18
N LEU A 189 -15.54 -26.65 -7.44
CA LEU A 189 -14.60 -26.60 -8.58
C LEU A 189 -13.42 -27.58 -8.41
N VAL A 190 -13.21 -28.12 -7.20
CA VAL A 190 -12.15 -29.07 -6.91
C VAL A 190 -12.65 -30.50 -7.08
N PRO A 191 -11.82 -31.43 -7.63
CA PRO A 191 -12.17 -32.85 -7.74
C PRO A 191 -12.63 -33.45 -6.40
N SER A 192 -13.62 -34.34 -6.43
CA SER A 192 -14.30 -34.86 -5.25
C SER A 192 -13.35 -35.47 -4.21
N PHE A 193 -12.31 -36.18 -4.68
CA PHE A 193 -11.30 -36.80 -3.80
C PHE A 193 -10.45 -35.79 -3.00
N TYR A 194 -10.32 -34.55 -3.47
CA TYR A 194 -9.49 -33.52 -2.83
C TYR A 194 -10.32 -32.45 -2.08
N ARG A 195 -11.65 -32.46 -2.18
CA ARG A 195 -12.54 -31.43 -1.59
C ARG A 195 -12.37 -31.27 -0.10
N ARG A 196 -12.20 -32.36 0.65
CA ARG A 196 -11.98 -32.30 2.10
C ARG A 196 -10.70 -31.54 2.45
N ARG A 197 -9.63 -31.79 1.69
CA ARG A 197 -8.34 -31.12 1.86
C ARG A 197 -8.42 -29.65 1.42
N ALA A 198 -9.04 -29.36 0.29
CA ALA A 198 -9.27 -28.01 -0.22
C ALA A 198 -10.04 -27.14 0.79
N ARG A 199 -11.06 -27.71 1.46
CA ARG A 199 -11.79 -27.01 2.53
C ARG A 199 -10.86 -26.59 3.67
N THR A 200 -9.96 -27.45 4.10
CA THR A 200 -8.97 -27.14 5.14
C THR A 200 -8.00 -26.06 4.69
N ILE A 201 -7.51 -26.13 3.45
CA ILE A 201 -6.59 -25.13 2.88
C ILE A 201 -7.27 -23.76 2.78
N LEU A 202 -8.50 -23.70 2.25
CA LEU A 202 -9.27 -22.45 2.18
C LEU A 202 -9.54 -21.84 3.56
N LEU A 203 -9.82 -22.64 4.57
CA LEU A 203 -9.97 -22.16 5.95
C LEU A 203 -8.67 -21.58 6.48
N ARG A 204 -7.52 -22.22 6.22
CA ARG A 204 -6.20 -21.71 6.62
C ARG A 204 -5.87 -20.41 5.90
N CYS A 205 -6.15 -20.29 4.60
CA CYS A 205 -6.01 -19.04 3.85
C CYS A 205 -6.89 -17.95 4.45
N GLY A 206 -8.15 -18.23 4.73
CA GLY A 206 -9.08 -17.29 5.35
C GLY A 206 -8.58 -16.81 6.72
N ASN A 207 -8.12 -17.71 7.57
CA ASN A 207 -7.57 -17.34 8.88
C ASN A 207 -6.29 -16.50 8.76
N ALA A 208 -5.39 -16.86 7.85
CA ALA A 208 -4.16 -16.11 7.61
C ALA A 208 -4.45 -14.68 7.10
N LEU A 209 -5.38 -14.54 6.15
CA LEU A 209 -5.82 -13.25 5.63
C LEU A 209 -6.53 -12.40 6.70
N SER A 210 -7.47 -12.98 7.46
CA SER A 210 -8.17 -12.28 8.53
C SER A 210 -7.22 -11.78 9.60
N SER A 211 -6.26 -12.62 9.95
CA SER A 211 -5.21 -12.28 10.92
C SER A 211 -4.32 -11.14 10.38
N TRP A 212 -3.86 -11.24 9.14
CA TRP A 212 -3.09 -10.18 8.48
C TRP A 212 -3.88 -8.88 8.42
N MET A 213 -5.13 -8.91 7.99
CA MET A 213 -6.02 -7.75 7.89
C MET A 213 -6.21 -7.07 9.25
N SER A 214 -6.43 -7.87 10.32
CA SER A 214 -6.54 -7.33 11.68
C SER A 214 -5.26 -6.62 12.12
N GLY A 215 -4.10 -7.17 11.76
CA GLY A 215 -2.80 -6.59 12.03
C GLY A 215 -2.62 -5.25 11.32
N VAL A 216 -2.89 -5.21 10.02
CA VAL A 216 -2.76 -3.99 9.20
C VAL A 216 -3.72 -2.91 9.68
N LEU A 217 -4.99 -3.23 9.95
CA LEU A 217 -5.96 -2.26 10.45
C LEU A 217 -5.52 -1.64 11.79
N LEU A 218 -5.02 -2.46 12.71
CA LEU A 218 -4.54 -1.96 14.00
C LEU A 218 -3.26 -1.12 13.84
N SER A 219 -2.31 -1.57 13.01
CA SER A 219 -1.11 -0.78 12.69
C SER A 219 -1.48 0.57 12.05
N SER A 220 -2.39 0.57 11.09
CA SER A 220 -2.86 1.80 10.43
C SER A 220 -3.47 2.80 11.40
N ILE A 221 -4.25 2.33 12.37
CA ILE A 221 -4.81 3.20 13.43
C ILE A 221 -3.70 3.75 14.31
N CYS A 222 -2.74 2.92 14.73
CA CYS A 222 -1.60 3.36 15.54
C CYS A 222 -0.76 4.41 14.80
N VAL A 223 -0.45 4.19 13.52
CA VAL A 223 0.31 5.13 12.68
C VAL A 223 -0.45 6.46 12.53
N ALA A 224 -1.78 6.40 12.28
CA ALA A 224 -2.60 7.62 12.20
C ALA A 224 -2.56 8.42 13.52
N ILE A 225 -2.66 7.76 14.66
CA ILE A 225 -2.58 8.42 15.97
C ILE A 225 -1.20 9.03 16.21
N LEU A 226 -0.13 8.28 15.93
CA LEU A 226 1.25 8.77 16.09
C LEU A 226 1.51 9.96 15.17
N ALA A 227 1.05 9.89 13.91
CA ALA A 227 1.16 11.00 12.96
C ALA A 227 0.37 12.23 13.45
N ALA A 228 -0.86 12.02 13.93
CA ALA A 228 -1.68 13.12 14.48
C ALA A 228 -0.97 13.83 15.65
N ILE A 229 -0.47 13.05 16.62
CA ILE A 229 0.22 13.61 17.80
C ILE A 229 1.50 14.33 17.35
N GLY A 230 2.32 13.69 16.52
CA GLY A 230 3.60 14.27 16.08
C GLY A 230 3.44 15.53 15.26
N LEU A 231 2.51 15.55 14.29
CA LEU A 231 2.23 16.72 13.46
C LEU A 231 1.60 17.86 14.27
N TYR A 232 0.75 17.54 15.26
CA TYR A 232 0.19 18.53 16.18
C TYR A 232 1.29 19.19 17.02
N LEU A 233 2.22 18.41 17.58
CA LEU A 233 3.34 18.93 18.36
C LEU A 233 4.30 19.80 17.53
N LEU A 234 4.46 19.51 16.24
CA LEU A 234 5.26 20.33 15.32
C LEU A 234 4.50 21.57 14.81
N GLY A 235 3.23 21.73 15.16
CA GLY A 235 2.38 22.83 14.71
C GLY A 235 2.21 22.87 13.19
N ILE A 236 2.10 21.68 12.57
CA ILE A 236 1.82 21.56 11.13
C ILE A 236 0.32 21.73 10.91
N LYS A 237 -0.05 22.46 9.87
CA LYS A 237 -1.45 22.59 9.46
C LYS A 237 -2.01 21.26 8.97
N LEU A 238 -3.34 21.10 8.97
CA LEU A 238 -4.05 19.90 8.48
C LEU A 238 -3.65 18.60 9.18
N VAL A 239 -3.43 18.62 10.47
CA VAL A 239 -3.02 17.46 11.26
C VAL A 239 -3.92 16.25 10.99
N ILE A 240 -5.25 16.43 11.07
CA ILE A 240 -6.22 15.33 10.93
C ILE A 240 -6.17 14.74 9.52
N ALA A 241 -6.13 15.60 8.49
CA ALA A 241 -6.07 15.13 7.10
C ALA A 241 -4.79 14.33 6.83
N ASN A 242 -3.62 14.85 7.23
CA ASN A 242 -2.34 14.19 7.06
C ASN A 242 -2.25 12.87 7.86
N ALA A 243 -2.78 12.84 9.07
CA ALA A 243 -2.82 11.64 9.90
C ALA A 243 -3.74 10.54 9.31
N LEU A 244 -4.91 10.92 8.78
CA LEU A 244 -5.80 9.99 8.10
C LEU A 244 -5.17 9.43 6.82
N ILE A 245 -4.51 10.29 6.02
CA ILE A 245 -3.76 9.87 4.83
C ILE A 245 -2.66 8.89 5.22
N ALA A 246 -1.89 9.17 6.28
CA ALA A 246 -0.84 8.28 6.77
C ALA A 246 -1.40 6.91 7.18
N GLY A 247 -2.51 6.89 7.93
CA GLY A 247 -3.17 5.65 8.33
C GLY A 247 -3.74 4.86 7.15
N VAL A 248 -4.39 5.52 6.20
CA VAL A 248 -4.96 4.84 5.02
C VAL A 248 -3.86 4.28 4.12
N LEU A 249 -2.84 5.09 3.82
CA LEU A 249 -1.73 4.64 2.96
C LEU A 249 -0.88 3.56 3.63
N ASN A 250 -0.87 3.48 4.95
CA ASN A 250 -0.16 2.42 5.70
C ASN A 250 -0.65 1.00 5.39
N ILE A 251 -1.81 0.85 4.74
CA ILE A 251 -2.28 -0.44 4.21
C ILE A 251 -1.29 -1.03 3.20
N ILE A 252 -0.50 -0.18 2.52
CA ILE A 252 0.56 -0.59 1.58
C ILE A 252 1.92 -0.47 2.28
N PRO A 253 2.45 -1.55 2.86
CA PRO A 253 3.72 -1.48 3.60
C PRO A 253 4.87 -0.98 2.74
N ASN A 254 5.79 -0.26 3.34
CA ASN A 254 6.97 0.39 2.76
C ASN A 254 6.65 1.57 1.81
N VAL A 255 5.67 1.44 0.94
CA VAL A 255 5.28 2.47 -0.05
C VAL A 255 4.37 3.52 0.59
N GLY A 256 3.40 3.07 1.36
CA GLY A 256 2.40 3.94 2.00
C GLY A 256 3.00 5.02 2.91
N PRO A 257 3.83 4.65 3.89
CA PRO A 257 4.48 5.62 4.77
C PRO A 257 5.34 6.64 4.00
N THR A 258 6.06 6.20 2.97
CA THR A 258 6.89 7.07 2.14
C THR A 258 6.05 8.10 1.38
N ILE A 259 4.96 7.65 0.74
CA ILE A 259 4.06 8.54 0.01
C ILE A 259 3.33 9.49 0.97
N SER A 260 2.86 8.98 2.12
CA SER A 260 2.15 9.80 3.11
C SER A 260 2.99 10.92 3.70
N THR A 261 4.32 10.75 3.73
CA THR A 261 5.26 11.79 4.22
C THR A 261 5.28 13.01 3.30
N ILE A 262 5.04 12.84 2.00
CA ILE A 262 5.10 13.92 1.01
C ILE A 262 4.12 15.06 1.37
N PHE A 263 2.93 14.73 1.84
CA PHE A 263 1.88 15.71 2.13
C PHE A 263 2.27 16.65 3.29
N PRO A 264 2.55 16.18 4.51
CA PRO A 264 2.93 17.06 5.61
C PRO A 264 4.30 17.71 5.38
N LEU A 265 5.21 17.07 4.65
CA LEU A 265 6.49 17.65 4.25
C LEU A 265 6.28 18.89 3.37
N SER A 266 5.37 18.80 2.42
CA SER A 266 5.03 19.89 1.52
C SER A 266 4.44 21.08 2.30
N VAL A 267 3.52 20.82 3.21
CA VAL A 267 2.94 21.86 4.09
C VAL A 267 4.02 22.51 4.97
N ALA A 268 4.94 21.70 5.51
CA ALA A 268 6.04 22.19 6.35
C ALA A 268 7.04 23.07 5.58
N LEU A 269 7.31 22.75 4.31
CA LEU A 269 8.19 23.53 3.43
C LEU A 269 7.68 24.96 3.20
N LEU A 270 6.36 25.13 3.15
CA LEU A 270 5.72 26.42 2.97
C LEU A 270 5.80 27.30 4.24
N ASP A 271 5.85 26.66 5.40
CA ASP A 271 5.91 27.38 6.68
C ASP A 271 7.37 27.78 7.01
N THR A 272 8.22 26.81 7.32
CA THR A 272 9.65 27.03 7.59
C THR A 272 10.49 25.82 7.17
N PRO A 273 11.69 26.02 6.58
CA PRO A 273 12.56 24.90 6.19
C PRO A 273 12.91 23.94 7.33
N TRP A 274 13.05 24.46 8.55
CA TRP A 274 13.32 23.64 9.74
C TRP A 274 12.20 22.62 10.03
N LYS A 275 10.95 23.02 9.89
CA LYS A 275 9.80 22.11 10.10
C LYS A 275 9.80 20.94 9.14
N SER A 276 10.31 21.12 7.92
CA SER A 276 10.45 20.03 6.95
C SER A 276 11.39 18.94 7.44
N PHE A 277 12.54 19.32 7.99
CA PHE A 277 13.46 18.34 8.59
C PHE A 277 12.85 17.67 9.82
N ALA A 278 12.09 18.41 10.63
CA ALA A 278 11.39 17.85 11.79
C ALA A 278 10.31 16.85 11.37
N VAL A 279 9.55 17.13 10.30
CA VAL A 279 8.56 16.19 9.73
C VAL A 279 9.22 14.93 9.19
N LEU A 280 10.32 15.04 8.44
CA LEU A 280 11.09 13.87 8.00
C LEU A 280 11.56 13.03 9.18
N GLY A 281 12.13 13.66 10.20
CA GLY A 281 12.55 12.98 11.43
C GLY A 281 11.38 12.29 12.14
N LEU A 282 10.23 12.94 12.24
CA LEU A 282 9.01 12.38 12.81
C LEU A 282 8.57 11.11 12.07
N TYR A 283 8.49 11.15 10.73
CA TYR A 283 8.07 9.99 9.95
C TYR A 283 9.08 8.85 10.01
N VAL A 284 10.39 9.14 10.09
CA VAL A 284 11.41 8.12 10.35
C VAL A 284 11.18 7.48 11.72
N VAL A 285 10.88 8.25 12.76
CA VAL A 285 10.57 7.71 14.10
C VAL A 285 9.29 6.87 14.06
N ILE A 286 8.21 7.35 13.43
CA ILE A 286 6.95 6.59 13.29
C ILE A 286 7.21 5.27 12.57
N GLN A 287 7.97 5.27 11.47
CA GLN A 287 8.31 4.07 10.71
C GLN A 287 9.12 3.07 11.54
N ASN A 288 10.04 3.55 12.37
CA ASN A 288 10.80 2.69 13.26
C ASN A 288 9.89 2.10 14.37
N ILE A 289 9.02 2.90 14.98
CA ILE A 289 8.04 2.41 15.97
C ILE A 289 7.11 1.38 15.33
N GLU A 290 6.63 1.62 14.11
CA GLU A 290 5.80 0.67 13.39
C GLU A 290 6.54 -0.66 13.17
N SER A 291 7.75 -0.60 12.62
CA SER A 291 8.51 -1.80 12.21
C SER A 291 9.00 -2.63 13.39
N TYR A 292 9.46 -1.98 14.46
CA TYR A 292 10.12 -2.65 15.59
C TYR A 292 9.21 -2.87 16.80
N VAL A 293 8.13 -2.10 16.95
CA VAL A 293 7.24 -2.18 18.12
C VAL A 293 5.85 -2.66 17.72
N ILE A 294 5.17 -1.95 16.79
CA ILE A 294 3.77 -2.22 16.46
C ILE A 294 3.65 -3.54 15.70
N THR A 295 4.39 -3.70 14.61
CA THR A 295 4.32 -4.89 13.76
C THR A 295 4.66 -6.19 14.52
N PRO A 296 5.76 -6.30 15.30
CA PRO A 296 6.02 -7.50 16.08
C PRO A 296 4.95 -7.77 17.14
N SER A 297 4.47 -6.72 17.84
CA SER A 297 3.48 -6.87 18.92
C SER A 297 2.13 -7.39 18.40
N ILE A 298 1.74 -7.01 17.19
CA ILE A 298 0.46 -7.38 16.60
C ILE A 298 0.56 -8.71 15.84
N MET A 299 1.69 -8.95 15.15
CA MET A 299 1.85 -10.08 14.23
C MET A 299 2.54 -11.32 14.84
N HIS A 300 2.71 -11.40 16.16
CA HIS A 300 3.42 -12.48 16.84
C HIS A 300 2.97 -13.92 16.48
N LYS A 301 1.76 -14.12 15.99
CA LYS A 301 1.19 -15.44 15.65
C LYS A 301 0.95 -15.67 14.16
N GLN A 302 1.41 -14.76 13.28
CA GLN A 302 0.97 -14.75 11.90
C GLN A 302 2.11 -15.11 10.93
N VAL A 303 1.74 -15.21 9.67
CA VAL A 303 2.57 -15.60 8.56
C VAL A 303 3.85 -14.75 8.53
N LYS A 304 4.98 -15.35 8.92
CA LYS A 304 6.30 -14.68 8.85
C LYS A 304 6.74 -14.63 7.39
N LEU A 305 6.35 -13.58 6.69
CA LEU A 305 6.95 -13.28 5.40
C LEU A 305 8.32 -12.67 5.62
N LEU A 306 9.33 -13.21 4.95
CA LEU A 306 10.67 -12.62 4.94
C LEU A 306 10.60 -11.26 4.21
N PRO A 307 11.26 -10.20 4.71
CA PRO A 307 11.21 -8.87 4.11
C PRO A 307 11.57 -8.86 2.61
N GLY A 308 12.56 -9.65 2.19
CA GLY A 308 12.93 -9.79 0.79
C GLY A 308 11.81 -10.36 -0.08
N LEU A 309 11.07 -11.36 0.43
CA LEU A 309 9.91 -11.92 -0.30
C LEU A 309 8.77 -10.91 -0.40
N THR A 310 8.57 -10.07 0.61
CA THR A 310 7.54 -9.03 0.59
C THR A 310 7.82 -8.00 -0.51
N ILE A 311 9.05 -7.48 -0.58
CA ILE A 311 9.45 -6.53 -1.61
C ILE A 311 9.37 -7.17 -2.99
N THR A 312 9.90 -8.39 -3.16
CA THR A 312 9.83 -9.11 -4.44
C THR A 312 8.39 -9.32 -4.89
N ALA A 313 7.49 -9.71 -3.98
CA ALA A 313 6.08 -9.85 -4.28
C ALA A 313 5.45 -8.52 -4.71
N GLN A 314 5.77 -7.41 -4.04
CA GLN A 314 5.30 -6.08 -4.42
C GLN A 314 5.72 -5.71 -5.84
N PHE A 315 6.98 -5.95 -6.21
CA PHE A 315 7.46 -5.70 -7.57
C PHE A 315 6.77 -6.59 -8.61
N ILE A 316 6.71 -7.90 -8.38
CA ILE A 316 6.10 -8.86 -9.31
C ILE A 316 4.62 -8.52 -9.55
N PHE A 317 3.84 -8.34 -8.48
CA PHE A 317 2.41 -8.06 -8.60
C PHE A 317 2.12 -6.67 -9.17
N THR A 318 3.00 -5.69 -8.92
CA THR A 318 2.89 -4.37 -9.55
C THR A 318 3.10 -4.45 -11.06
N ILE A 319 4.08 -5.22 -11.52
CA ILE A 319 4.34 -5.40 -12.97
C ILE A 319 3.17 -6.13 -13.65
N ILE A 320 2.59 -7.15 -12.99
CA ILE A 320 1.53 -7.96 -13.59
C ILE A 320 0.18 -7.25 -13.57
N PHE A 321 -0.18 -6.61 -12.45
CA PHE A 321 -1.51 -6.09 -12.17
C PHE A 321 -1.57 -4.58 -11.96
N GLY A 322 -0.44 -3.88 -12.13
CA GLY A 322 -0.38 -2.42 -11.93
C GLY A 322 -0.57 -1.99 -10.47
N PRO A 323 -1.13 -0.77 -10.23
CA PRO A 323 -1.29 -0.22 -8.87
C PRO A 323 -2.15 -1.08 -7.94
N LEU A 324 -3.17 -1.76 -8.47
CA LEU A 324 -3.98 -2.72 -7.69
C LEU A 324 -3.14 -3.92 -7.25
N GLY A 325 -2.19 -4.35 -8.09
CA GLY A 325 -1.25 -5.40 -7.73
C GLY A 325 -0.34 -5.01 -6.57
N LEU A 326 0.13 -3.76 -6.51
CA LEU A 326 0.91 -3.24 -5.40
C LEU A 326 0.12 -3.28 -4.09
N LEU A 327 -1.12 -2.81 -4.10
CA LEU A 327 -2.00 -2.80 -2.93
C LEU A 327 -2.31 -4.21 -2.43
N LEU A 328 -2.50 -5.16 -3.34
CA LEU A 328 -2.89 -6.53 -3.02
C LEU A 328 -1.69 -7.49 -2.93
N ALA A 329 -0.47 -7.02 -3.11
CA ALA A 329 0.74 -7.85 -3.15
C ALA A 329 0.91 -8.71 -1.90
N ILE A 330 0.74 -8.11 -0.73
CA ILE A 330 0.94 -8.84 0.52
C ILE A 330 -0.16 -9.86 0.78
N PRO A 331 -1.46 -9.54 0.70
CA PRO A 331 -2.48 -10.57 0.82
C PRO A 331 -2.35 -11.69 -0.22
N MET A 332 -1.93 -11.38 -1.45
CA MET A 332 -1.64 -12.42 -2.45
C MET A 332 -0.46 -13.30 -2.02
N ALA A 333 0.63 -12.68 -1.53
CA ALA A 333 1.78 -13.42 -1.03
C ALA A 333 1.42 -14.33 0.17
N VAL A 334 0.58 -13.84 1.10
CA VAL A 334 0.07 -14.63 2.23
C VAL A 334 -0.72 -15.86 1.73
N VAL A 335 -1.60 -15.69 0.77
CA VAL A 335 -2.37 -16.80 0.19
C VAL A 335 -1.43 -17.80 -0.49
N ILE A 336 -0.52 -17.33 -1.34
CA ILE A 336 0.46 -18.18 -2.03
C ILE A 336 1.32 -18.94 -1.02
N GLN A 337 1.78 -18.30 0.04
CA GLN A 337 2.58 -18.95 1.09
C GLN A 337 1.80 -20.09 1.76
N VAL A 338 0.51 -19.89 2.06
CA VAL A 338 -0.34 -20.95 2.62
C VAL A 338 -0.50 -22.11 1.62
N PHE A 339 -0.74 -21.80 0.33
CA PHE A 339 -0.84 -22.82 -0.71
C PHE A 339 0.46 -23.61 -0.87
N VAL A 340 1.60 -22.95 -0.95
CA VAL A 340 2.92 -23.57 -1.03
C VAL A 340 3.16 -24.50 0.17
N LYS A 341 2.90 -23.99 1.37
CA LYS A 341 3.08 -24.78 2.59
C LYS A 341 2.17 -26.01 2.64
N GLU A 342 0.88 -25.83 2.32
CA GLU A 342 -0.08 -26.93 2.48
C GLU A 342 -0.02 -27.95 1.35
N ILE A 343 0.17 -27.50 0.10
CA ILE A 343 0.15 -28.39 -1.06
C ILE A 343 1.55 -28.93 -1.36
N ILE A 344 2.55 -28.04 -1.46
CA ILE A 344 3.89 -28.47 -1.90
C ILE A 344 4.63 -29.12 -0.73
N ILE A 345 4.72 -28.46 0.43
CA ILE A 345 5.50 -29.00 1.54
C ILE A 345 4.78 -30.18 2.18
N ASN A 346 3.56 -29.98 2.68
CA ASN A 346 2.88 -31.00 3.48
C ASN A 346 2.35 -32.17 2.64
N ASP A 347 1.74 -31.90 1.45
CA ASP A 347 1.09 -32.95 0.66
C ASP A 347 2.05 -33.66 -0.32
N ILE A 348 3.09 -32.96 -0.83
CA ILE A 348 4.00 -33.55 -1.83
C ILE A 348 5.32 -33.96 -1.19
N LEU A 349 6.01 -33.07 -0.48
CA LEU A 349 7.36 -33.34 0.03
C LEU A 349 7.36 -34.19 1.30
N GLU A 350 6.51 -33.86 2.31
CA GLU A 350 6.51 -34.59 3.58
C GLU A 350 5.75 -35.91 3.52
N LYS A 351 4.73 -36.04 2.64
CA LYS A 351 3.99 -37.29 2.50
C LYS A 351 4.87 -38.46 2.01
N ASN A 352 5.89 -38.16 1.21
CA ASN A 352 6.84 -39.19 0.72
C ASN A 352 7.84 -39.65 1.82
N ILE A 353 8.05 -38.84 2.88
CA ILE A 353 8.98 -39.22 3.96
C ILE A 353 8.34 -40.26 4.90
N PHE A 354 7.03 -40.25 5.07
CA PHE A 354 6.30 -41.22 5.90
C PHE A 354 5.92 -42.54 5.18
N SER A 355 5.91 -42.55 3.83
CA SER A 355 5.61 -43.75 3.09
C SER A 355 6.82 -44.72 2.91
N THR A 356 8.03 -44.25 3.24
CA THR A 356 9.29 -45.03 3.10
C THR A 356 9.71 -45.71 4.43
N LYS A 357 8.87 -45.66 5.48
CA LYS A 357 9.13 -46.26 6.80
C LYS A 357 8.12 -47.35 7.16
N ILE A 358 7.62 -48.11 6.18
CA ILE A 358 6.88 -49.39 6.41
C ILE A 358 7.54 -50.49 5.61
#